data_65f38ab46c5a41afee775408698d9139
#
_entry.id   65f38ab46c5a41afee775408698d9139
#
_cell.length_a   1.000
_cell.length_b   1.000
_cell.length_c   1.000
_cell.angle_alpha   90.00
_cell.angle_beta   90.00
_cell.angle_gamma   90.00
#
_symmetry.space_group_name_H-M   'P 1'
#
loop_
_entity.id
_entity.type
_entity.pdbx_description
1 polymer ?
#
loop_
_entity_poly.entity_id
_entity_poly.type
_entity_poly.pdbx_seq_one_letter_code
_entity_poly.pdbx_strand_id
1 'polypeptide(L)'
;YRRLLQPYFNRCRWKPDDFKTVIKAITEATAEYDDGETAICFMGHGTEADSNAVYAKMQDMLASEGYEHYYVGTVEAEPSLEDVIAKVKEGEYKKVVLEPLMIVAGDHANNDMAGDEDGSWKKEFEKAGYDVTCLVRGLGELEPIQQLFTEHAQAAIDSLK
;
A
#
# COMPACT_ATOMS: atom_id res chain seq x y z
N TYR A 1 -11.87 26.72 19.16
CA TYR A 1 -10.72 26.42 18.26
C TYR A 1 -11.04 25.25 17.31
N ARG A 2 -11.63 24.14 17.76
CA ARG A 2 -11.96 22.98 16.86
C ARG A 2 -12.97 23.33 15.75
N ARG A 3 -13.95 24.19 15.98
CA ARG A 3 -14.99 24.56 14.99
C ARG A 3 -14.47 25.46 13.85
N LEU A 4 -13.41 26.22 14.07
CA LEU A 4 -12.85 27.14 13.07
C LEU A 4 -11.89 26.43 12.08
N LEU A 5 -11.32 25.30 12.46
CA LEU A 5 -10.39 24.52 11.62
C LEU A 5 -11.07 23.42 10.79
N GLN A 6 -12.35 23.09 11.11
CA GLN A 6 -13.09 22.04 10.43
C GLN A 6 -13.22 22.21 8.90
N PRO A 7 -13.39 23.45 8.35
CA PRO A 7 -13.37 23.66 6.90
C PRO A 7 -12.02 23.37 6.25
N TYR A 8 -10.91 23.54 6.98
CA TYR A 8 -9.56 23.31 6.47
C TYR A 8 -9.21 21.83 6.44
N PHE A 9 -9.60 21.05 7.46
CA PHE A 9 -9.43 19.60 7.49
C PHE A 9 -10.23 18.87 6.40
N ASN A 10 -11.40 19.38 6.01
CA ASN A 10 -12.19 18.80 4.93
C ASN A 10 -11.65 19.10 3.52
N ARG A 11 -10.71 20.02 3.35
CA ARG A 11 -10.11 20.37 2.05
C ARG A 11 -8.91 19.52 1.67
N CYS A 12 -8.22 18.93 2.64
CA CYS A 12 -7.13 17.96 2.41
C CYS A 12 -7.63 16.51 2.36
N ARG A 13 -8.91 16.29 2.03
CA ARG A 13 -9.46 14.94 1.91
C ARG A 13 -9.03 14.33 0.59
N TRP A 14 -8.49 13.12 0.65
CA TRP A 14 -8.20 12.30 -0.53
C TRP A 14 -9.39 12.30 -1.50
N LYS A 15 -9.13 12.66 -2.74
CA LYS A 15 -10.15 12.65 -3.81
C LYS A 15 -10.21 11.24 -4.42
N PRO A 16 -11.33 10.86 -5.04
CA PRO A 16 -11.40 9.57 -5.76
C PRO A 16 -10.29 9.39 -6.79
N ASP A 17 -9.86 10.46 -7.46
CA ASP A 17 -8.81 10.43 -8.46
C ASP A 17 -7.41 10.24 -7.85
N ASP A 18 -7.19 10.62 -6.59
CA ASP A 18 -5.92 10.39 -5.89
C ASP A 18 -5.65 8.89 -5.75
N PHE A 19 -6.69 8.10 -5.43
CA PHE A 19 -6.57 6.64 -5.34
C PHE A 19 -6.17 6.02 -6.68
N LYS A 20 -6.74 6.49 -7.80
CA LYS A 20 -6.37 6.01 -9.13
C LYS A 20 -4.92 6.33 -9.45
N THR A 21 -4.46 7.54 -9.09
CA THR A 21 -3.06 7.93 -9.25
C THR A 21 -2.13 7.02 -8.46
N VAL A 22 -2.49 6.72 -7.19
CA VAL A 22 -1.69 5.81 -6.35
C VAL A 22 -1.68 4.39 -6.93
N ILE A 23 -2.85 3.84 -7.28
CA ILE A 23 -2.95 2.50 -7.88
C ILE A 23 -2.10 2.41 -9.14
N LYS A 24 -2.23 3.37 -10.05
CA LYS A 24 -1.42 3.41 -11.26
C LYS A 24 0.08 3.47 -10.94
N ALA A 25 0.49 4.31 -10.00
CA ALA A 25 1.89 4.45 -9.63
C ALA A 25 2.48 3.15 -9.08
N ILE A 26 1.78 2.45 -8.17
CA ILE A 26 2.27 1.20 -7.58
C ILE A 26 2.24 0.03 -8.56
N THR A 27 1.24 -0.06 -9.41
CA THR A 27 1.15 -1.13 -10.43
C THR A 27 2.18 -0.94 -11.54
N GLU A 28 2.42 0.29 -12.01
CA GLU A 28 3.51 0.59 -12.95
C GLU A 28 4.89 0.31 -12.33
N ALA A 29 5.07 0.65 -11.05
CA ALA A 29 6.32 0.43 -10.34
C ALA A 29 6.65 -1.06 -10.09
N THR A 30 5.65 -1.93 -10.10
CA THR A 30 5.79 -3.38 -9.91
C THR A 30 5.55 -4.19 -11.20
N ALA A 31 5.34 -3.51 -12.33
CA ALA A 31 4.96 -4.16 -13.59
C ALA A 31 5.95 -5.22 -14.09
N GLU A 32 7.25 -5.10 -13.76
CA GLU A 32 8.26 -6.11 -14.11
C GLU A 32 8.06 -7.46 -13.41
N TYR A 33 7.32 -7.47 -12.29
CA TYR A 33 6.99 -8.67 -11.51
C TYR A 33 5.61 -9.23 -11.85
N ASP A 34 4.83 -8.53 -12.66
CA ASP A 34 3.48 -8.90 -13.07
C ASP A 34 3.54 -9.93 -14.21
N ASP A 35 3.96 -11.14 -13.87
CA ASP A 35 4.15 -12.27 -14.80
C ASP A 35 3.02 -13.30 -14.77
N GLY A 36 1.97 -13.05 -13.98
CA GLY A 36 0.84 -13.95 -13.77
C GLY A 36 1.12 -15.14 -12.84
N GLU A 37 2.38 -15.40 -12.44
CA GLU A 37 2.80 -16.44 -11.49
C GLU A 37 3.24 -15.84 -10.14
N THR A 38 3.30 -14.51 -10.04
CA THR A 38 3.74 -13.76 -8.87
C THR A 38 2.57 -13.05 -8.21
N ALA A 39 2.40 -13.24 -6.90
CA ALA A 39 1.50 -12.41 -6.10
C ALA A 39 2.24 -11.15 -5.65
N ILE A 40 1.66 -9.98 -5.86
CA ILE A 40 2.23 -8.69 -5.46
C ILE A 40 1.48 -8.21 -4.22
N CYS A 41 2.18 -8.11 -3.09
CA CYS A 41 1.59 -7.81 -1.78
C CYS A 41 2.12 -6.49 -1.24
N PHE A 42 1.22 -5.55 -1.02
CA PHE A 42 1.51 -4.26 -0.43
C PHE A 42 1.25 -4.28 1.07
N MET A 43 2.24 -3.83 1.83
CA MET A 43 2.18 -3.73 3.28
C MET A 43 1.97 -2.29 3.72
N GLY A 44 0.76 -1.95 4.18
CA GLY A 44 0.46 -0.68 4.83
C GLY A 44 0.78 -0.71 6.32
N HIS A 45 0.80 0.47 6.96
CA HIS A 45 0.98 0.57 8.40
C HIS A 45 -0.21 -0.03 9.17
N GLY A 46 -1.41 0.37 8.80
CA GLY A 46 -2.63 0.05 9.54
C GLY A 46 -2.92 1.06 10.66
N THR A 47 -4.13 1.06 11.17
CA THR A 47 -4.56 1.89 12.29
C THR A 47 -5.89 1.38 12.85
N GLU A 48 -6.13 1.55 14.14
CA GLU A 48 -7.42 1.27 14.78
C GLU A 48 -8.52 2.30 14.43
N ALA A 49 -8.16 3.40 13.77
CA ALA A 49 -9.11 4.44 13.39
C ALA A 49 -9.93 4.07 12.15
N ASP A 50 -11.09 4.71 11.95
CA ASP A 50 -11.96 4.53 10.76
C ASP A 50 -11.23 4.75 9.43
N SER A 51 -10.11 5.50 9.44
CA SER A 51 -9.26 5.71 8.26
C SER A 51 -8.60 4.42 7.75
N ASN A 52 -8.58 3.35 8.53
CA ASN A 52 -8.08 2.03 8.11
C ASN A 52 -8.86 1.46 6.92
N ALA A 53 -10.10 1.87 6.72
CA ALA A 53 -10.92 1.49 5.57
C ALA A 53 -10.28 1.82 4.21
N VAL A 54 -9.23 2.66 4.19
CA VAL A 54 -8.45 2.98 2.97
C VAL A 54 -7.84 1.73 2.35
N TYR A 55 -7.38 0.78 3.14
CA TYR A 55 -6.72 -0.44 2.65
C TYR A 55 -7.71 -1.38 1.95
N ALA A 56 -8.90 -1.60 2.54
CA ALA A 56 -9.96 -2.35 1.89
C ALA A 56 -10.41 -1.69 0.58
N LYS A 57 -10.56 -0.37 0.59
CA LYS A 57 -10.88 0.39 -0.63
C LYS A 57 -9.81 0.24 -1.72
N MET A 58 -8.53 0.28 -1.36
CA MET A 58 -7.42 0.05 -2.31
C MET A 58 -7.50 -1.35 -2.91
N GLN A 59 -7.75 -2.37 -2.08
CA GLN A 59 -7.93 -3.75 -2.54
C GLN A 59 -9.10 -3.87 -3.54
N ASP A 60 -10.25 -3.29 -3.22
CA ASP A 60 -11.43 -3.32 -4.10
C ASP A 60 -11.16 -2.63 -5.44
N MET A 61 -10.44 -1.51 -5.41
CA MET A 61 -10.09 -0.78 -6.63
C MET A 61 -9.09 -1.56 -7.49
N LEU A 62 -8.05 -2.16 -6.90
CA LEU A 62 -7.11 -3.04 -7.62
C LEU A 62 -7.86 -4.17 -8.31
N ALA A 63 -8.74 -4.87 -7.60
CA ALA A 63 -9.54 -5.94 -8.19
C ALA A 63 -10.47 -5.44 -9.31
N SER A 64 -11.13 -4.28 -9.13
CA SER A 64 -12.03 -3.72 -10.14
C SER A 64 -11.32 -3.25 -11.42
N GLU A 65 -10.03 -2.94 -11.34
CA GLU A 65 -9.18 -2.57 -12.47
C GLU A 65 -8.45 -3.77 -13.11
N GLY A 66 -8.73 -5.01 -12.62
CA GLY A 66 -8.21 -6.25 -13.20
C GLY A 66 -6.88 -6.73 -12.60
N TYR A 67 -6.41 -6.11 -11.51
CA TYR A 67 -5.20 -6.51 -10.80
C TYR A 67 -5.53 -7.58 -9.74
N GLU A 68 -5.94 -8.78 -10.20
CA GLU A 68 -6.45 -9.84 -9.31
C GLU A 68 -5.38 -10.51 -8.45
N HIS A 69 -4.10 -10.38 -8.82
CA HIS A 69 -2.95 -10.93 -8.10
C HIS A 69 -2.21 -9.88 -7.26
N TYR A 70 -2.86 -8.74 -7.02
CA TYR A 70 -2.39 -7.68 -6.15
C TYR A 70 -3.15 -7.70 -4.82
N TYR A 71 -2.44 -7.72 -3.72
CA TYR A 71 -2.99 -7.86 -2.37
C TYR A 71 -2.55 -6.71 -1.48
N VAL A 72 -3.44 -6.28 -0.59
CA VAL A 72 -3.15 -5.21 0.37
C VAL A 72 -3.40 -5.73 1.78
N GLY A 73 -2.42 -5.58 2.65
CA GLY A 73 -2.55 -5.85 4.08
C GLY A 73 -1.84 -4.80 4.91
N THR A 74 -1.84 -4.97 6.23
CA THR A 74 -1.28 -4.01 7.18
C THR A 74 -0.46 -4.68 8.27
N VAL A 75 0.44 -3.90 8.90
CA VAL A 75 1.23 -4.37 10.05
C VAL A 75 0.41 -4.37 11.33
N GLU A 76 -0.33 -3.30 11.60
CA GLU A 76 -0.96 -3.04 12.90
C GLU A 76 -2.47 -3.17 12.91
N ALA A 77 -3.11 -3.59 11.79
CA ALA A 77 -4.56 -3.67 11.69
C ALA A 77 -5.00 -4.71 10.64
N GLU A 78 -6.29 -4.69 10.28
CA GLU A 78 -6.85 -5.51 9.22
C GLU A 78 -6.82 -4.80 7.85
N PRO A 79 -6.58 -5.53 6.73
CA PRO A 79 -6.26 -6.97 6.67
C PRO A 79 -4.88 -7.28 7.24
N SER A 80 -4.78 -8.36 8.01
CA SER A 80 -3.53 -8.82 8.63
C SER A 80 -2.62 -9.55 7.62
N LEU A 81 -1.39 -9.86 8.04
CA LEU A 81 -0.48 -10.73 7.27
C LEU A 81 -1.12 -12.10 6.99
N GLU A 82 -1.77 -12.68 8.00
CA GLU A 82 -2.44 -13.99 7.89
C GLU A 82 -3.56 -13.96 6.86
N ASP A 83 -4.34 -12.87 6.80
CA ASP A 83 -5.40 -12.68 5.80
C ASP A 83 -4.82 -12.61 4.39
N VAL A 84 -3.72 -11.88 4.22
CA VAL A 84 -3.04 -11.78 2.91
C VAL A 84 -2.49 -13.14 2.49
N ILE A 85 -1.81 -13.86 3.38
CA ILE A 85 -1.30 -15.22 3.10
C ILE A 85 -2.44 -16.16 2.73
N ALA A 86 -3.58 -16.11 3.45
CA ALA A 86 -4.74 -16.94 3.15
C ALA A 86 -5.27 -16.68 1.74
N LYS A 87 -5.40 -15.42 1.34
CA LYS A 87 -5.84 -15.03 -0.02
C LYS A 87 -4.83 -15.43 -1.10
N VAL A 88 -3.54 -15.23 -0.86
CA VAL A 88 -2.49 -15.63 -1.81
C VAL A 88 -2.51 -17.15 -2.03
N LYS A 89 -2.81 -17.95 -1.01
CA LYS A 89 -2.94 -19.41 -1.11
C LYS A 89 -4.14 -19.88 -1.95
N GLU A 90 -5.12 -19.05 -2.20
CA GLU A 90 -6.24 -19.35 -3.11
C GLU A 90 -5.82 -19.36 -4.58
N GLY A 91 -4.70 -18.67 -4.90
CA GLY A 91 -4.12 -18.64 -6.25
C GLY A 91 -2.99 -19.65 -6.45
N GLU A 92 -2.55 -19.81 -7.70
CA GLU A 92 -1.49 -20.75 -8.09
C GLU A 92 -0.12 -20.07 -8.20
N TYR A 93 0.21 -19.20 -7.23
CA TYR A 93 1.47 -18.44 -7.24
C TYR A 93 2.64 -19.27 -6.72
N LYS A 94 3.83 -18.98 -7.24
CA LYS A 94 5.12 -19.55 -6.79
C LYS A 94 6.00 -18.49 -6.13
N LYS A 95 5.78 -17.25 -6.48
CA LYS A 95 6.57 -16.10 -6.05
C LYS A 95 5.68 -15.08 -5.37
N VAL A 96 6.26 -14.34 -4.44
CA VAL A 96 5.64 -13.20 -3.78
C VAL A 96 6.58 -12.01 -3.86
N VAL A 97 6.06 -10.87 -4.26
CA VAL A 97 6.74 -9.58 -4.15
C VAL A 97 6.10 -8.81 -3.00
N LEU A 98 6.93 -8.32 -2.09
CA LEU A 98 6.51 -7.46 -0.97
C LEU A 98 6.99 -6.04 -1.20
N GLU A 99 6.10 -5.07 -1.08
CA GLU A 99 6.42 -3.64 -1.17
C GLU A 99 5.65 -2.84 -0.10
N PRO A 100 6.28 -1.86 0.58
CA PRO A 100 5.57 -1.07 1.57
C PRO A 100 4.60 -0.08 0.91
N LEU A 101 3.35 -0.05 1.37
CA LEU A 101 2.36 0.96 1.02
C LEU A 101 2.45 2.14 2.01
N MET A 102 3.66 2.70 2.13
CA MET A 102 4.03 3.77 3.05
C MET A 102 4.87 4.81 2.32
N ILE A 103 4.77 6.08 2.72
CA ILE A 103 5.51 7.17 2.07
C ILE A 103 7.01 6.98 2.17
N VAL A 104 7.48 6.45 3.31
CA VAL A 104 8.89 6.17 3.58
C VAL A 104 9.05 4.69 3.92
N ALA A 105 10.03 4.02 3.31
CA ALA A 105 10.43 2.68 3.67
C ALA A 105 11.30 2.72 4.93
N GLY A 106 10.66 2.94 6.09
CA GLY A 106 11.29 3.05 7.39
C GLY A 106 11.44 1.71 8.11
N ASP A 107 11.28 1.74 9.42
CA ASP A 107 11.49 0.61 10.33
C ASP A 107 10.58 -0.57 9.98
N HIS A 108 9.29 -0.35 9.80
CA HIS A 108 8.35 -1.40 9.41
C HIS A 108 8.71 -2.07 8.08
N ALA A 109 9.17 -1.32 7.08
CA ALA A 109 9.56 -1.90 5.79
C ALA A 109 10.83 -2.75 5.90
N ASN A 110 11.76 -2.35 6.76
CA ASN A 110 13.04 -3.05 6.93
C ASN A 110 12.94 -4.25 7.88
N ASN A 111 12.13 -4.15 8.94
CA ASN A 111 12.04 -5.17 9.99
C ASN A 111 10.78 -6.03 9.84
N ASP A 112 9.58 -5.43 9.85
CA ASP A 112 8.33 -6.20 9.81
C ASP A 112 8.04 -6.79 8.43
N MET A 113 8.46 -6.11 7.34
CA MET A 113 8.29 -6.64 5.99
C MET A 113 9.48 -7.49 5.55
N ALA A 114 10.67 -6.90 5.45
CA ALA A 114 11.85 -7.50 4.82
C ALA A 114 12.84 -8.12 5.80
N GLY A 115 12.57 -8.07 7.10
CA GLY A 115 13.44 -8.59 8.15
C GLY A 115 13.62 -10.10 8.10
N ASP A 116 14.69 -10.59 8.72
CA ASP A 116 15.01 -12.02 8.81
C ASP A 116 14.50 -12.67 10.10
N GLU A 117 13.84 -11.90 10.97
CA GLU A 117 13.24 -12.40 12.20
C GLU A 117 11.91 -13.13 11.92
N ASP A 118 11.60 -14.09 12.78
CA ASP A 118 10.30 -14.78 12.77
C ASP A 118 9.16 -13.78 12.97
N GLY A 119 8.10 -13.92 12.17
CA GLY A 119 6.96 -13.01 12.18
C GLY A 119 7.06 -11.87 11.16
N SER A 120 8.22 -11.64 10.52
CA SER A 120 8.29 -10.73 9.39
C SER A 120 7.49 -11.29 8.21
N TRP A 121 6.92 -10.41 7.39
CA TRP A 121 6.16 -10.81 6.20
C TRP A 121 6.98 -11.73 5.28
N LYS A 122 8.23 -11.38 5.03
CA LYS A 122 9.16 -12.21 4.26
C LYS A 122 9.25 -13.63 4.80
N LYS A 123 9.51 -13.79 6.11
CA LYS A 123 9.66 -15.10 6.72
C LYS A 123 8.38 -15.91 6.72
N GLU A 124 7.25 -15.29 6.96
CA GLU A 124 5.97 -16.01 6.98
C GLU A 124 5.57 -16.47 5.56
N PHE A 125 5.84 -15.68 4.52
CA PHE A 125 5.65 -16.13 3.13
C PHE A 125 6.66 -17.20 2.72
N GLU A 126 7.94 -17.11 3.12
CA GLU A 126 8.95 -18.17 2.91
C GLU A 126 8.52 -19.49 3.59
N LYS A 127 8.04 -19.45 4.85
CA LYS A 127 7.47 -20.61 5.55
C LYS A 127 6.23 -21.18 4.85
N ALA A 128 5.45 -20.34 4.20
CA ALA A 128 4.30 -20.76 3.41
C ALA A 128 4.68 -21.40 2.07
N GLY A 129 5.98 -21.39 1.70
CA GLY A 129 6.54 -22.07 0.54
C GLY A 129 6.74 -21.20 -0.70
N TYR A 130 6.70 -19.87 -0.56
CA TYR A 130 6.91 -18.93 -1.66
C TYR A 130 8.38 -18.49 -1.78
N ASP A 131 8.79 -18.19 -2.99
CA ASP A 131 10.02 -17.43 -3.27
C ASP A 131 9.69 -15.93 -3.12
N VAL A 132 10.37 -15.26 -2.18
CA VAL A 132 10.01 -13.90 -1.76
C VAL A 132 11.04 -12.88 -2.20
N THR A 133 10.56 -11.84 -2.89
CA THR A 133 11.34 -10.64 -3.24
C THR A 133 10.79 -9.45 -2.47
N CYS A 134 11.65 -8.71 -1.77
CA CYS A 134 11.28 -7.49 -1.05
C CYS A 134 11.76 -6.24 -1.80
N LEU A 135 10.85 -5.35 -2.14
CA LEU A 135 11.13 -4.03 -2.72
C LEU A 135 11.06 -2.99 -1.60
N VAL A 136 12.19 -2.74 -0.96
CA VAL A 136 12.26 -1.79 0.16
C VAL A 136 12.41 -0.37 -0.38
N ARG A 137 11.31 0.18 -0.88
CA ARG A 137 11.22 1.57 -1.35
C ARG A 137 9.92 2.19 -0.85
N GLY A 138 9.95 3.48 -0.51
CA GLY A 138 8.76 4.21 -0.10
C GLY A 138 7.97 4.77 -1.29
N LEU A 139 6.66 4.95 -1.13
CA LEU A 139 5.82 5.59 -2.15
C LEU A 139 6.33 6.99 -2.52
N GLY A 140 6.99 7.69 -1.59
CA GLY A 140 7.58 9.01 -1.81
C GLY A 140 8.75 9.02 -2.81
N GLU A 141 9.27 7.85 -3.19
CA GLU A 141 10.28 7.72 -4.24
C GLU A 141 9.68 7.68 -5.65
N LEU A 142 8.37 7.46 -5.76
CA LEU A 142 7.64 7.42 -7.03
C LEU A 142 7.25 8.83 -7.48
N GLU A 143 7.70 9.24 -8.67
CA GLU A 143 7.44 10.57 -9.22
C GLU A 143 5.94 10.95 -9.26
N PRO A 144 4.99 10.07 -9.65
CA PRO A 144 3.58 10.41 -9.64
C PRO A 144 3.05 10.73 -8.22
N ILE A 145 3.62 10.10 -7.18
CA ILE A 145 3.26 10.37 -5.80
C ILE A 145 3.81 11.72 -5.35
N GLN A 146 5.05 12.05 -5.69
CA GLN A 146 5.65 13.36 -5.41
C GLN A 146 4.84 14.49 -6.07
N GLN A 147 4.41 14.29 -7.32
CA GLN A 147 3.58 15.23 -8.04
C GLN A 147 2.22 15.42 -7.34
N LEU A 148 1.56 14.34 -6.91
CA LEU A 148 0.30 14.39 -6.18
C LEU A 148 0.40 15.24 -4.92
N PHE A 149 1.48 15.08 -4.13
CA PHE A 149 1.74 15.92 -2.95
C PHE A 149 1.93 17.38 -3.32
N THR A 150 2.65 17.67 -4.39
CA THR A 150 2.89 19.03 -4.87
C THR A 150 1.59 19.71 -5.31
N GLU A 151 0.73 19.00 -6.03
CA GLU A 151 -0.58 19.49 -6.47
C GLU A 151 -1.50 19.79 -5.28
N HIS A 152 -1.53 18.92 -4.27
CA HIS A 152 -2.29 19.15 -3.04
C HIS A 152 -1.77 20.37 -2.26
N ALA A 153 -0.46 20.53 -2.16
CA ALA A 153 0.16 21.69 -1.53
C ALA A 153 -0.19 22.98 -2.27
N GLN A 154 -0.10 22.98 -3.60
CA GLN A 154 -0.45 24.14 -4.42
C GLN A 154 -1.94 24.49 -4.29
N ALA A 155 -2.83 23.51 -4.33
CA ALA A 155 -4.26 23.71 -4.15
C ALA A 155 -4.59 24.29 -2.77
N ALA A 156 -3.86 23.87 -1.73
CA ALA A 156 -4.01 24.44 -0.39
C ALA A 156 -3.57 25.92 -0.35
N ILE A 157 -2.41 26.26 -0.97
CA ILE A 157 -1.93 27.65 -1.07
C ILE A 157 -2.94 28.53 -1.82
N ASP A 158 -3.47 28.07 -2.95
CA ASP A 158 -4.41 28.82 -3.76
C ASP A 158 -5.76 29.05 -3.05
N SER A 159 -6.13 28.17 -2.14
CA SER A 159 -7.32 28.33 -1.31
C SER A 159 -7.21 29.40 -0.22
N LEU A 160 -5.99 29.92 0.04
CA LEU A 160 -5.73 30.99 1.03
C LEU A 160 -5.77 32.40 0.42
N LYS A 161 -5.83 32.51 -0.92
CA LYS A 161 -5.96 33.78 -1.65
C LYS A 161 -7.42 34.18 -1.78
#